data_8a790bcfc80707a78fdabd5fb2638890
#
_entry.id   8a790bcfc80707a78fdabd5fb2638890
#
_cell.length_a   1.000
_cell.length_b   1.000
_cell.length_c   1.000
_cell.angle_alpha   90.00
_cell.angle_beta   90.00
_cell.angle_gamma   90.00
#
_symmetry.space_group_name_H-M   'P 1'
#
loop_
_entity.id
_entity.type
_entity.pdbx_description
1 polymer ?
#
loop_
_entity_poly.entity_id
_entity_poly.type
_entity_poly.pdbx_seq_one_letter_code
_entity_poly.pdbx_strand_id
1 'polypeptide(L)'
;MDKQYLPELIVAKRIFLKKHHVDLGSKMFDYVLEDKERLARFLPWANSINRVEDEIDFINKCNEAWDKQESAQYGIFRNDSNEYMGNIGSFAFNWANESCEIGYWILGKFEGQGYMSEAVVALENVLFKVGFNRIVIRFDPLNNKSGSIPKRLNYVYEGTLREAIKVGERFGDLEVYSKIKSDPR
;
A
#
# COMPACT_ATOMS: atom_id res chain seq x y z
N MET A 1 1.56 18.70 14.46
CA MET A 1 0.86 17.62 15.20
C MET A 1 1.88 16.70 15.86
N ASP A 2 1.62 16.22 17.06
CA ASP A 2 2.46 15.20 17.68
C ASP A 2 2.30 13.87 16.94
N LYS A 3 3.40 13.15 16.76
CA LYS A 3 3.38 11.84 16.11
C LYS A 3 2.48 10.88 16.89
N GLN A 4 1.65 10.13 16.18
CA GLN A 4 0.77 9.11 16.76
C GLN A 4 1.03 7.73 16.14
N TYR A 5 0.94 6.70 16.95
CA TYR A 5 1.08 5.32 16.47
C TYR A 5 -0.21 4.86 15.77
N LEU A 6 -0.03 4.22 14.62
CA LEU A 6 -1.11 3.50 13.98
C LEU A 6 -1.35 2.16 14.70
N PRO A 7 -2.59 1.64 14.73
CA PRO A 7 -2.88 0.33 15.32
C PRO A 7 -2.23 -0.79 14.51
N GLU A 8 -1.69 -1.81 15.17
CA GLU A 8 -1.07 -2.97 14.50
C GLU A 8 -2.09 -3.88 13.79
N LEU A 9 -3.38 -3.73 14.12
CA LEU A 9 -4.49 -4.47 13.52
C LEU A 9 -5.63 -3.51 13.17
N ILE A 10 -6.11 -3.59 11.93
CA ILE A 10 -7.27 -2.87 11.43
C ILE A 10 -8.24 -3.91 10.88
N VAL A 11 -9.43 -4.01 11.47
CA VAL A 11 -10.46 -4.98 11.02
C VAL A 11 -11.48 -4.27 10.14
N ALA A 12 -11.78 -4.87 8.99
CA ALA A 12 -12.80 -4.44 8.04
C ALA A 12 -13.85 -5.55 7.82
N LYS A 13 -14.78 -5.37 6.89
CA LYS A 13 -15.91 -6.29 6.72
C LYS A 13 -15.49 -7.70 6.30
N ARG A 14 -14.59 -7.83 5.30
CA ARG A 14 -14.17 -9.11 4.71
C ARG A 14 -12.69 -9.40 4.91
N ILE A 15 -11.94 -8.39 5.36
CA ILE A 15 -10.49 -8.43 5.49
C ILE A 15 -10.05 -7.83 6.82
N PHE A 16 -8.83 -8.14 7.20
CA PHE A 16 -8.10 -7.36 8.20
C PHE A 16 -6.71 -7.01 7.68
N LEU A 17 -6.19 -5.88 8.15
CA LEU A 17 -4.83 -5.41 7.91
C LEU A 17 -4.03 -5.66 9.18
N LYS A 18 -2.89 -6.33 9.07
CA LYS A 18 -2.04 -6.66 10.21
C LYS A 18 -0.60 -6.25 9.95
N LYS A 19 0.04 -5.58 10.92
CA LYS A 19 1.48 -5.30 10.92
C LYS A 19 2.26 -6.58 10.61
N HIS A 20 3.28 -6.48 9.78
CA HIS A 20 4.06 -7.64 9.39
C HIS A 20 4.79 -8.26 10.57
N HIS A 21 4.78 -9.58 10.64
CA HIS A 21 5.65 -10.39 11.49
C HIS A 21 6.61 -11.19 10.62
N VAL A 22 7.82 -11.45 11.10
CA VAL A 22 8.87 -12.16 10.35
C VAL A 22 8.43 -13.55 9.87
N ASP A 23 7.54 -14.22 10.59
CA ASP A 23 6.96 -15.50 10.20
C ASP A 23 6.19 -15.47 8.89
N LEU A 24 5.77 -14.26 8.44
CA LEU A 24 5.12 -14.07 7.16
C LEU A 24 6.10 -14.17 5.98
N GLY A 25 7.40 -13.98 6.21
CA GLY A 25 8.42 -13.85 5.17
C GLY A 25 8.43 -14.98 4.16
N SER A 26 8.39 -16.24 4.62
CA SER A 26 8.36 -17.42 3.71
C SER A 26 7.10 -17.41 2.84
N LYS A 27 5.92 -17.20 3.45
CA LYS A 27 4.66 -17.17 2.70
C LYS A 27 4.57 -16.00 1.73
N MET A 28 5.10 -14.85 2.12
CA MET A 28 5.16 -13.66 1.25
C MET A 28 6.05 -13.92 0.06
N PHE A 29 7.22 -14.52 0.28
CA PHE A 29 8.14 -14.93 -0.78
C PHE A 29 7.49 -15.87 -1.79
N ASP A 30 6.86 -16.97 -1.33
CA ASP A 30 6.19 -17.93 -2.20
C ASP A 30 5.15 -17.25 -3.10
N TYR A 31 4.36 -16.35 -2.53
CA TYR A 31 3.31 -15.63 -3.25
C TYR A 31 3.83 -14.56 -4.20
N VAL A 32 4.88 -13.84 -3.81
CA VAL A 32 5.55 -12.89 -4.71
C VAL A 32 6.19 -13.63 -5.87
N LEU A 33 6.81 -14.78 -5.62
CA LEU A 33 7.45 -15.61 -6.65
C LEU A 33 6.42 -16.16 -7.65
N GLU A 34 5.27 -16.66 -7.16
CA GLU A 34 4.15 -17.14 -8.00
C GLU A 34 3.62 -16.07 -8.95
N ASP A 35 3.61 -14.81 -8.53
CA ASP A 35 3.00 -13.70 -9.26
C ASP A 35 4.03 -12.67 -9.78
N LYS A 36 5.31 -13.03 -9.74
CA LYS A 36 6.46 -12.13 -9.96
C LYS A 36 6.37 -11.38 -11.28
N GLU A 37 6.08 -12.09 -12.37
CA GLU A 37 6.01 -11.48 -13.71
C GLU A 37 4.95 -10.38 -13.79
N ARG A 38 3.79 -10.60 -13.19
CA ARG A 38 2.71 -9.61 -13.17
C ARG A 38 3.05 -8.41 -12.29
N LEU A 39 3.59 -8.66 -11.09
CA LEU A 39 3.97 -7.60 -10.15
C LEU A 39 5.08 -6.72 -10.72
N ALA A 40 6.09 -7.31 -11.34
CA ALA A 40 7.24 -6.62 -11.89
C ALA A 40 6.91 -5.62 -13.02
N ARG A 41 5.73 -5.74 -13.64
CA ARG A 41 5.28 -4.78 -14.68
C ARG A 41 5.17 -3.35 -14.15
N PHE A 42 4.85 -3.18 -12.86
CA PHE A 42 4.63 -1.87 -12.25
C PHE A 42 5.36 -1.68 -10.92
N LEU A 43 5.91 -2.76 -10.36
CA LEU A 43 6.57 -2.79 -9.06
C LEU A 43 8.01 -3.29 -9.24
N PRO A 44 8.97 -2.38 -9.49
CA PRO A 44 10.36 -2.76 -9.80
C PRO A 44 11.01 -3.66 -8.75
N TRP A 45 10.63 -3.51 -7.48
CA TRP A 45 11.15 -4.30 -6.37
C TRP A 45 10.88 -5.81 -6.51
N ALA A 46 9.81 -6.21 -7.22
CA ALA A 46 9.49 -7.62 -7.40
C ALA A 46 10.63 -8.39 -8.12
N ASN A 47 11.41 -7.72 -8.97
CA ASN A 47 12.56 -8.32 -9.64
C ASN A 47 13.74 -8.59 -8.70
N SER A 48 13.83 -7.87 -7.58
CA SER A 48 14.91 -8.03 -6.61
C SER A 48 14.65 -9.10 -5.56
N ILE A 49 13.42 -9.62 -5.47
CA ILE A 49 13.06 -10.71 -4.56
C ILE A 49 13.48 -12.04 -5.17
N ASN A 50 14.50 -12.70 -4.57
CA ASN A 50 15.09 -13.94 -5.08
C ASN A 50 15.20 -15.05 -4.01
N ARG A 51 15.06 -14.69 -2.73
CA ARG A 51 15.16 -15.60 -1.58
C ARG A 51 14.28 -15.12 -0.44
N VAL A 52 13.98 -16.00 0.50
CA VAL A 52 13.10 -15.69 1.65
C VAL A 52 13.67 -14.56 2.50
N GLU A 53 14.98 -14.48 2.64
CA GLU A 53 15.66 -13.45 3.43
C GLU A 53 15.37 -12.04 2.90
N ASP A 54 15.15 -11.87 1.59
CA ASP A 54 14.81 -10.57 1.01
C ASP A 54 13.48 -10.03 1.56
N GLU A 55 12.49 -10.93 1.77
CA GLU A 55 11.20 -10.57 2.39
C GLU A 55 11.31 -10.39 3.91
N ILE A 56 12.15 -11.17 4.58
CA ILE A 56 12.43 -10.99 6.01
C ILE A 56 13.10 -9.63 6.25
N ASP A 57 14.07 -9.27 5.41
CA ASP A 57 14.74 -7.97 5.47
C ASP A 57 13.77 -6.81 5.19
N PHE A 58 12.85 -6.98 4.22
CA PHE A 58 11.79 -6.02 3.97
C PHE A 58 10.89 -5.84 5.21
N ILE A 59 10.43 -6.93 5.82
CA ILE A 59 9.61 -6.90 7.04
C ILE A 59 10.33 -6.18 8.18
N ASN A 60 11.61 -6.48 8.41
CA ASN A 60 12.41 -5.84 9.45
C ASN A 60 12.53 -4.32 9.21
N LYS A 61 12.84 -3.89 7.98
CA LYS A 61 12.88 -2.48 7.61
C LYS A 61 11.54 -1.78 7.81
N CYS A 62 10.43 -2.45 7.46
CA CYS A 62 9.08 -1.92 7.68
C CYS A 62 8.81 -1.73 9.18
N ASN A 63 9.20 -2.67 10.03
CA ASN A 63 9.00 -2.59 11.46
C ASN A 63 9.87 -1.49 12.10
N GLU A 64 11.12 -1.32 11.66
CA GLU A 64 11.97 -0.19 12.09
C GLU A 64 11.37 1.16 11.73
N ALA A 65 10.86 1.31 10.49
CA ALA A 65 10.21 2.55 10.05
C ALA A 65 8.89 2.81 10.79
N TRP A 66 8.17 1.73 11.15
CA TRP A 66 6.98 1.80 11.99
C TRP A 66 7.31 2.37 13.38
N ASP A 67 8.32 1.82 14.04
CA ASP A 67 8.73 2.25 15.37
C ASP A 67 9.23 3.71 15.39
N LYS A 68 9.82 4.17 14.29
CA LYS A 68 10.20 5.58 14.07
C LYS A 68 9.05 6.47 13.65
N GLN A 69 7.86 5.92 13.41
CA GLN A 69 6.69 6.64 12.90
C GLN A 69 6.96 7.36 11.56
N GLU A 70 7.66 6.68 10.66
CA GLU A 70 7.99 7.15 9.31
C GLU A 70 7.11 6.49 8.25
N SER A 71 6.63 5.28 8.53
CA SER A 71 5.68 4.54 7.67
C SER A 71 4.93 3.49 8.48
N ALA A 72 3.86 2.93 7.88
CA ALA A 72 3.14 1.80 8.43
C ALA A 72 2.75 0.83 7.31
N GLN A 73 3.27 -0.39 7.35
CA GLN A 73 3.04 -1.41 6.34
C GLN A 73 2.26 -2.58 6.94
N TYR A 74 1.24 -3.04 6.19
CA TYR A 74 0.35 -4.11 6.60
C TYR A 74 0.27 -5.20 5.54
N GLY A 75 0.20 -6.44 5.99
CA GLY A 75 -0.35 -7.53 5.20
C GLY A 75 -1.88 -7.44 5.18
N ILE A 76 -2.47 -7.75 4.04
CA ILE A 76 -3.93 -7.86 3.85
C ILE A 76 -4.30 -9.33 3.98
N PHE A 77 -5.27 -9.64 4.84
CA PHE A 77 -5.71 -11.01 5.10
C PHE A 77 -7.24 -11.14 4.99
N ARG A 78 -7.72 -12.29 4.55
CA ARG A 78 -9.15 -12.61 4.58
C ARG A 78 -9.60 -12.94 6.00
N ASN A 79 -10.79 -12.46 6.39
CA ASN A 79 -11.36 -12.73 7.72
C ASN A 79 -11.74 -14.20 7.92
N ASP A 80 -12.19 -14.88 6.86
CA ASP A 80 -12.73 -16.25 6.94
C ASP A 80 -11.66 -17.34 6.94
N SER A 81 -10.48 -17.06 6.37
CA SER A 81 -9.44 -18.08 6.15
C SER A 81 -8.06 -17.70 6.68
N ASN A 82 -7.87 -16.45 7.13
CA ASN A 82 -6.55 -15.89 7.43
C ASN A 82 -5.57 -15.97 6.24
N GLU A 83 -6.10 -16.09 5.01
CA GLU A 83 -5.26 -16.14 3.81
C GLU A 83 -4.66 -14.77 3.53
N TYR A 84 -3.32 -14.73 3.38
CA TYR A 84 -2.60 -13.53 2.97
C TYR A 84 -2.87 -13.23 1.50
N MET A 85 -3.16 -11.98 1.19
CA MET A 85 -3.56 -11.57 -0.17
C MET A 85 -2.64 -10.55 -0.83
N GLY A 86 -1.84 -9.84 -0.06
CA GLY A 86 -0.99 -8.75 -0.55
C GLY A 86 -0.69 -7.74 0.55
N ASN A 87 -0.19 -6.58 0.17
CA ASN A 87 0.19 -5.54 1.11
C ASN A 87 -0.49 -4.20 0.82
N ILE A 88 -0.68 -3.44 1.87
CA ILE A 88 -1.03 -2.03 1.82
C ILE A 88 -0.21 -1.30 2.88
N GLY A 89 0.24 -0.09 2.56
CA GLY A 89 0.96 0.72 3.54
C GLY A 89 0.76 2.20 3.34
N SER A 90 1.09 2.94 4.37
CA SER A 90 1.22 4.39 4.34
C SER A 90 2.66 4.78 4.63
N PHE A 91 3.18 5.72 3.87
CA PHE A 91 4.57 6.17 3.92
C PHE A 91 4.69 7.66 3.57
N ALA A 92 5.92 8.17 3.51
CA ALA A 92 6.20 9.59 3.31
C ALA A 92 5.44 10.45 4.34
N PHE A 93 5.46 10.04 5.61
CA PHE A 93 4.79 10.77 6.68
C PHE A 93 5.39 12.15 6.85
N ASN A 94 4.61 13.18 6.56
CA ASN A 94 4.91 14.58 6.87
C ASN A 94 3.99 15.04 8.00
N TRP A 95 4.45 14.88 9.22
CA TRP A 95 3.68 15.24 10.42
C TRP A 95 3.43 16.75 10.54
N ALA A 96 4.35 17.57 10.00
CA ALA A 96 4.19 19.03 10.02
C ALA A 96 3.07 19.50 9.07
N ASN A 97 2.95 18.86 7.91
CA ASN A 97 1.92 19.16 6.91
C ASN A 97 0.72 18.20 6.98
N GLU A 98 0.70 17.28 7.96
CA GLU A 98 -0.36 16.29 8.18
C GLU A 98 -0.70 15.50 6.89
N SER A 99 0.32 15.07 6.15
CA SER A 99 0.16 14.37 4.88
C SER A 99 0.94 13.07 4.82
N CYS A 100 0.39 12.10 4.08
CA CYS A 100 1.04 10.83 3.81
C CYS A 100 0.61 10.29 2.44
N GLU A 101 1.26 9.20 2.00
CA GLU A 101 0.94 8.49 0.77
C GLU A 101 0.51 7.05 1.09
N ILE A 102 -0.48 6.52 0.36
CA ILE A 102 -0.85 5.10 0.39
C ILE A 102 -0.34 4.41 -0.86
N GLY A 103 0.33 3.26 -0.66
CA GLY A 103 0.69 2.33 -1.71
C GLY A 103 0.21 0.93 -1.40
N TYR A 104 -0.06 0.13 -2.45
CA TYR A 104 -0.63 -1.20 -2.30
C TYR A 104 -0.31 -2.11 -3.49
N TRP A 105 -0.39 -3.41 -3.21
CA TRP A 105 -0.46 -4.44 -4.22
C TRP A 105 -1.26 -5.65 -3.69
N ILE A 106 -1.83 -6.42 -4.61
CA ILE A 106 -2.59 -7.62 -4.29
C ILE A 106 -2.27 -8.72 -5.29
N LEU A 107 -2.28 -9.97 -4.84
CA LEU A 107 -2.10 -11.14 -5.72
C LEU A 107 -3.17 -11.22 -6.79
N GLY A 108 -2.79 -11.63 -8.00
CA GLY A 108 -3.67 -11.69 -9.17
C GLY A 108 -4.96 -12.46 -8.93
N LYS A 109 -4.91 -13.56 -8.17
CA LYS A 109 -6.09 -14.38 -7.83
C LYS A 109 -7.15 -13.66 -6.99
N PHE A 110 -6.82 -12.53 -6.36
CA PHE A 110 -7.75 -11.73 -5.55
C PHE A 110 -8.14 -10.40 -6.21
N GLU A 111 -7.64 -10.12 -7.40
CA GLU A 111 -8.03 -8.91 -8.14
C GLU A 111 -9.51 -8.92 -8.53
N GLY A 112 -10.06 -7.73 -8.78
CA GLY A 112 -11.45 -7.57 -9.27
C GLY A 112 -12.54 -7.84 -8.23
N GLN A 113 -12.19 -8.27 -7.02
CA GLN A 113 -13.15 -8.64 -5.97
C GLN A 113 -13.42 -7.52 -4.95
N GLY A 114 -12.82 -6.35 -5.13
CA GLY A 114 -13.03 -5.19 -4.28
C GLY A 114 -12.24 -5.17 -2.97
N TYR A 115 -11.41 -6.18 -2.69
CA TYR A 115 -10.62 -6.27 -1.46
C TYR A 115 -9.66 -5.08 -1.27
N MET A 116 -8.98 -4.67 -2.35
CA MET A 116 -8.06 -3.53 -2.25
C MET A 116 -8.80 -2.21 -1.97
N SER A 117 -9.97 -1.97 -2.56
CA SER A 117 -10.76 -0.79 -2.22
C SER A 117 -11.19 -0.79 -0.75
N GLU A 118 -11.56 -1.95 -0.22
CA GLU A 118 -11.89 -2.11 1.20
C GLU A 118 -10.67 -1.86 2.10
N ALA A 119 -9.48 -2.33 1.70
CA ALA A 119 -8.24 -2.11 2.42
C ALA A 119 -7.86 -0.62 2.46
N VAL A 120 -7.97 0.09 1.32
CA VAL A 120 -7.69 1.52 1.25
C VAL A 120 -8.65 2.30 2.15
N VAL A 121 -9.96 2.02 2.11
CA VAL A 121 -10.94 2.68 2.99
C VAL A 121 -10.63 2.42 4.47
N ALA A 122 -10.28 1.19 4.82
CA ALA A 122 -9.94 0.85 6.21
C ALA A 122 -8.71 1.62 6.72
N LEU A 123 -7.65 1.68 5.92
CA LEU A 123 -6.42 2.41 6.27
C LEU A 123 -6.65 3.94 6.25
N GLU A 124 -7.35 4.48 5.24
CA GLU A 124 -7.72 5.88 5.13
C GLU A 124 -8.43 6.39 6.39
N ASN A 125 -9.42 5.64 6.88
CA ASN A 125 -10.16 6.00 8.09
C ASN A 125 -9.25 6.09 9.33
N VAL A 126 -8.28 5.19 9.46
CA VAL A 126 -7.30 5.23 10.54
C VAL A 126 -6.37 6.44 10.38
N LEU A 127 -5.86 6.69 9.18
CA LEU A 127 -4.97 7.83 8.92
C LEU A 127 -5.62 9.16 9.24
N PHE A 128 -6.88 9.38 8.82
CA PHE A 128 -7.62 10.60 9.18
C PHE A 128 -7.92 10.69 10.69
N LYS A 129 -8.13 9.54 11.36
CA LYS A 129 -8.37 9.50 12.81
C LYS A 129 -7.12 9.86 13.61
N VAL A 130 -5.94 9.40 13.19
CA VAL A 130 -4.66 9.72 13.85
C VAL A 130 -4.15 11.12 13.52
N GLY A 131 -4.84 11.85 12.64
CA GLY A 131 -4.63 13.28 12.44
C GLY A 131 -4.08 13.69 11.07
N PHE A 132 -3.80 12.77 10.15
CA PHE A 132 -3.47 13.18 8.80
C PHE A 132 -4.66 13.93 8.19
N ASN A 133 -4.36 15.01 7.48
CA ASN A 133 -5.35 15.80 6.75
C ASN A 133 -5.41 15.44 5.27
N ARG A 134 -4.30 14.97 4.71
CA ARG A 134 -4.15 14.72 3.28
C ARG A 134 -3.53 13.35 3.03
N ILE A 135 -4.18 12.56 2.18
CA ILE A 135 -3.70 11.25 1.74
C ILE A 135 -3.50 11.28 0.23
N VAL A 136 -2.35 10.83 -0.24
CA VAL A 136 -2.00 10.78 -1.67
C VAL A 136 -1.94 9.33 -2.13
N ILE A 137 -2.36 9.07 -3.36
CA ILE A 137 -2.14 7.81 -4.09
C ILE A 137 -1.53 8.18 -5.43
N ARG A 138 -0.38 7.57 -5.76
CA ARG A 138 0.29 7.73 -7.05
C ARG A 138 0.37 6.39 -7.77
N PHE A 139 0.19 6.40 -9.08
CA PHE A 139 0.30 5.18 -9.89
C PHE A 139 0.72 5.50 -11.32
N ASP A 140 1.34 4.53 -11.99
CA ASP A 140 1.64 4.60 -13.42
C ASP A 140 0.32 4.58 -14.22
N PRO A 141 0.05 5.56 -15.12
CA PRO A 141 -1.18 5.61 -15.94
C PRO A 141 -1.46 4.33 -16.73
N LEU A 142 -0.42 3.55 -17.05
CA LEU A 142 -0.57 2.24 -17.70
C LEU A 142 -1.16 1.17 -16.75
N ASN A 143 -1.09 1.39 -15.43
CA ASN A 143 -1.67 0.50 -14.43
C ASN A 143 -3.15 0.86 -14.13
N ASN A 144 -4.01 0.63 -15.12
CA ASN A 144 -5.44 0.93 -15.01
C ASN A 144 -6.12 0.30 -13.79
N LYS A 145 -5.67 -0.89 -13.35
CA LYS A 145 -6.22 -1.57 -12.18
C LYS A 145 -5.94 -0.77 -10.91
N SER A 146 -4.69 -0.33 -10.73
CA SER A 146 -4.32 0.52 -9.59
C SER A 146 -5.07 1.85 -9.64
N GLY A 147 -5.09 2.52 -10.79
CA GLY A 147 -5.75 3.82 -10.96
C GLY A 147 -7.27 3.80 -10.79
N SER A 148 -7.92 2.65 -10.99
CA SER A 148 -9.37 2.51 -10.77
C SER A 148 -9.77 2.66 -9.30
N ILE A 149 -8.85 2.45 -8.36
CA ILE A 149 -9.13 2.46 -6.91
C ILE A 149 -9.32 3.90 -6.41
N PRO A 150 -8.35 4.83 -6.54
CA PRO A 150 -8.56 6.20 -6.09
C PRO A 150 -9.74 6.87 -6.81
N LYS A 151 -9.94 6.61 -8.11
CA LYS A 151 -11.09 7.14 -8.87
C LYS A 151 -12.42 6.69 -8.28
N ARG A 152 -12.56 5.41 -7.92
CA ARG A 152 -13.78 4.85 -7.30
C ARG A 152 -14.01 5.35 -5.87
N LEU A 153 -12.93 5.66 -5.16
CA LEU A 153 -12.98 6.13 -3.77
C LEU A 153 -13.03 7.66 -3.65
N ASN A 154 -13.35 8.37 -4.76
CA ASN A 154 -13.51 9.82 -4.81
C ASN A 154 -12.24 10.61 -4.44
N TYR A 155 -11.06 10.07 -4.74
CA TYR A 155 -9.84 10.86 -4.71
C TYR A 155 -9.83 11.84 -5.88
N VAL A 156 -9.41 13.06 -5.65
CA VAL A 156 -9.32 14.13 -6.65
C VAL A 156 -8.02 14.01 -7.43
N TYR A 157 -8.09 14.05 -8.76
CA TYR A 157 -6.92 14.12 -9.63
C TYR A 157 -6.25 15.48 -9.52
N GLU A 158 -4.95 15.52 -9.31
CA GLU A 158 -4.17 16.76 -9.14
C GLU A 158 -3.17 17.01 -10.28
N GLY A 159 -2.85 15.98 -11.04
CA GLY A 159 -1.93 16.14 -12.17
C GLY A 159 -1.08 14.89 -12.44
N THR A 160 -0.19 15.03 -13.40
CA THR A 160 0.76 13.99 -13.81
C THR A 160 2.19 14.48 -13.61
N LEU A 161 2.98 13.70 -12.90
CA LEU A 161 4.42 13.86 -12.78
C LEU A 161 5.07 13.12 -13.96
N ARG A 162 5.69 13.85 -14.87
CA ARG A 162 6.32 13.24 -16.06
C ARG A 162 7.62 12.56 -15.68
N GLU A 163 7.84 11.34 -16.23
CA GLU A 163 9.05 10.53 -16.06
C GLU A 163 9.49 10.36 -14.59
N ALA A 164 8.51 10.24 -13.69
CA ALA A 164 8.72 10.22 -12.23
C ALA A 164 9.02 8.83 -11.67
N ILE A 165 8.95 7.79 -12.48
CA ILE A 165 9.28 6.42 -12.08
C ILE A 165 10.11 5.74 -13.17
N LYS A 166 11.07 4.88 -12.76
CA LYS A 166 11.80 4.00 -13.66
C LYS A 166 11.39 2.56 -13.43
N VAL A 167 10.90 1.88 -14.45
CA VAL A 167 10.53 0.46 -14.43
C VAL A 167 11.32 -0.25 -15.51
N GLY A 168 12.35 -1.00 -15.11
CA GLY A 168 13.35 -1.52 -16.05
C GLY A 168 14.09 -0.37 -16.77
N GLU A 169 14.08 -0.37 -18.08
CA GLU A 169 14.67 0.71 -18.88
C GLU A 169 13.67 1.83 -19.23
N ARG A 170 12.39 1.67 -18.90
CA ARG A 170 11.35 2.65 -19.19
C ARG A 170 11.24 3.70 -18.10
N PHE A 171 11.27 4.97 -18.48
CA PHE A 171 10.75 6.06 -17.66
C PHE A 171 9.23 6.13 -17.83
N GLY A 172 8.52 6.28 -16.74
CA GLY A 172 7.07 6.34 -16.70
C GLY A 172 6.57 7.55 -15.91
N ASP A 173 5.38 7.99 -16.28
CA ASP A 173 4.68 9.05 -15.57
C ASP A 173 4.01 8.50 -14.30
N LEU A 174 3.68 9.39 -13.37
CA LEU A 174 2.83 9.08 -12.22
C LEU A 174 1.63 10.03 -12.21
N GLU A 175 0.41 9.49 -12.30
CA GLU A 175 -0.79 10.22 -11.94
C GLU A 175 -0.87 10.38 -10.41
N VAL A 176 -1.22 11.59 -9.98
CA VAL A 176 -1.35 11.96 -8.57
C VAL A 176 -2.82 12.19 -8.24
N TYR A 177 -3.31 11.44 -7.28
CA TYR A 177 -4.64 11.58 -6.73
C TYR A 177 -4.54 11.83 -5.23
N SER A 178 -5.40 12.68 -4.70
CA SER A 178 -5.43 12.95 -3.26
C SER A 178 -6.83 12.99 -2.71
N LYS A 179 -6.91 12.80 -1.40
CA LYS A 179 -8.12 12.99 -0.62
C LYS A 179 -7.76 13.74 0.65
N ILE A 180 -8.56 14.74 1.00
CA ILE A 180 -8.41 15.49 2.25
C ILE A 180 -9.52 15.11 3.24
N LYS A 181 -9.26 15.37 4.52
CA LYS A 181 -10.16 14.97 5.61
C LYS A 181 -11.57 15.53 5.48
N SER A 182 -11.72 16.70 4.85
CA SER A 182 -12.99 17.37 4.61
C SER A 182 -13.75 16.92 3.35
N ASP A 183 -13.15 16.07 2.52
CA ASP A 183 -13.80 15.56 1.31
C ASP A 183 -14.96 14.61 1.66
N PRO A 184 -16.01 14.54 0.81
CA PRO A 184 -17.11 13.59 0.98
C PRO A 184 -16.61 12.14 1.02
N ARG A 185 -17.20 11.34 1.90
CA ARG A 185 -16.90 9.91 2.09
C ARG A 185 -17.94 9.01 1.46
#